data_d168ac4685ec61eb4281567403ef5085
#
_entry.id   d168ac4685ec61eb4281567403ef5085
#
_cell.length_a   1.000
_cell.length_b   1.000
_cell.length_c   1.000
_cell.angle_alpha   90.00
_cell.angle_beta   90.00
_cell.angle_gamma   90.00
#
_symmetry.space_group_name_H-M   'P 1'
#
loop_
_entity.id
_entity.type
_entity.pdbx_description
1 polymer ?
#
loop_
_entity_poly.entity_id
_entity_poly.type
_entity_poly.pdbx_seq_one_letter_code
_entity_poly.pdbx_strand_id
1 'polypeptide(L)'
;MKLFFAKKNETVSDLLKKDSLIYKRFWKPFTIAVLNTHPNEASARLLRKVIIKTLFFSNDPLKPFIVKKSLSDSFIKPAVKKILNQAGKINCNTRRKKIIFKNDFAEKMVFNKNTIKIDKNELIVLAVTPNVASKILPNLKTPKKTNCILNIHFKLNQKHKEIKLPYDSFFIGVIGGVVDWIFKKKNILSITISAANYLNNFDNHKISEIVWRDVKKTFNLDKTIKPKYKIIREKMATFVQNPEEIFKKPKMQTKYKNIFLAGDWIDTGLPATIEGAITSGYNAASYINKI
;
A
#
# COMPACT_ATOMS: atom_id res chain seq x y z
N MET A 1 -18.96 -19.36 -7.49
CA MET A 1 -17.92 -18.53 -8.15
C MET A 1 -16.56 -19.17 -7.92
N LYS A 2 -15.78 -19.46 -9.00
CA LYS A 2 -14.48 -20.18 -8.93
C LYS A 2 -13.47 -19.56 -7.96
N LEU A 3 -13.51 -18.23 -7.76
CA LEU A 3 -12.59 -17.52 -6.87
C LEU A 3 -12.63 -18.01 -5.41
N PHE A 4 -13.76 -18.51 -4.92
CA PHE A 4 -13.86 -19.06 -3.55
C PHE A 4 -13.05 -20.36 -3.37
N PHE A 5 -12.75 -21.05 -4.44
CA PHE A 5 -11.96 -22.29 -4.45
C PHE A 5 -10.53 -22.08 -4.93
N ALA A 6 -10.05 -20.83 -4.96
CA ALA A 6 -8.73 -20.48 -5.45
C ALA A 6 -7.61 -21.25 -4.73
N LYS A 7 -6.78 -21.93 -5.52
CA LYS A 7 -5.59 -22.65 -5.07
C LYS A 7 -4.43 -21.69 -4.81
N LYS A 8 -3.37 -22.19 -4.18
CA LYS A 8 -2.23 -21.37 -3.77
C LYS A 8 -1.53 -20.65 -4.92
N ASN A 9 -1.41 -21.29 -6.06
CA ASN A 9 -0.63 -20.80 -7.21
C ASN A 9 -1.46 -20.13 -8.29
N GLU A 10 -2.78 -20.03 -8.12
CA GLU A 10 -3.68 -19.46 -9.13
C GLU A 10 -3.70 -17.94 -9.08
N THR A 11 -3.69 -17.34 -10.27
CA THR A 11 -3.90 -15.90 -10.46
C THR A 11 -5.38 -15.58 -10.61
N VAL A 12 -5.72 -14.31 -10.47
CA VAL A 12 -7.11 -13.84 -10.67
C VAL A 12 -7.59 -14.12 -12.08
N SER A 13 -6.70 -13.96 -13.07
CA SER A 13 -7.01 -14.19 -14.49
C SER A 13 -7.20 -15.66 -14.85
N ASP A 14 -6.70 -16.60 -14.06
CA ASP A 14 -6.93 -18.04 -14.28
C ASP A 14 -8.35 -18.45 -13.92
N LEU A 15 -8.99 -17.74 -13.00
CA LEU A 15 -10.30 -18.09 -12.46
C LEU A 15 -11.45 -17.24 -12.99
N LEU A 16 -11.17 -16.07 -13.55
CA LEU A 16 -12.18 -15.12 -14.01
C LEU A 16 -12.12 -14.94 -15.53
N LYS A 17 -13.28 -14.97 -16.19
CA LYS A 17 -13.42 -14.83 -17.64
C LYS A 17 -13.04 -13.41 -18.09
N LYS A 18 -11.85 -13.26 -18.71
CA LYS A 18 -11.23 -11.98 -19.11
C LYS A 18 -12.08 -11.12 -20.06
N ASP A 19 -12.84 -11.75 -20.94
CA ASP A 19 -13.64 -11.06 -21.97
C ASP A 19 -14.98 -10.55 -21.46
N SER A 20 -15.42 -10.98 -20.28
CA SER A 20 -16.69 -10.55 -19.71
C SER A 20 -16.69 -9.07 -19.31
N LEU A 21 -17.84 -8.41 -19.47
CA LEU A 21 -18.01 -7.01 -19.07
C LEU A 21 -17.74 -6.81 -17.58
N ILE A 22 -18.17 -7.76 -16.73
CA ILE A 22 -17.94 -7.68 -15.29
C ILE A 22 -16.44 -7.79 -14.95
N TYR A 23 -15.66 -8.58 -15.70
CA TYR A 23 -14.21 -8.61 -15.51
C TYR A 23 -13.59 -7.26 -15.85
N LYS A 24 -13.93 -6.71 -17.03
CA LYS A 24 -13.36 -5.44 -17.52
C LYS A 24 -13.74 -4.24 -16.64
N ARG A 25 -15.00 -4.21 -16.15
CA ARG A 25 -15.56 -3.07 -15.41
C ARG A 25 -15.40 -3.16 -13.90
N PHE A 26 -15.24 -4.34 -13.34
CA PHE A 26 -15.15 -4.53 -11.89
C PHE A 26 -13.92 -5.32 -11.46
N TRP A 27 -13.77 -6.57 -11.88
CA TRP A 27 -12.73 -7.43 -11.33
C TRP A 27 -11.31 -6.95 -11.61
N LYS A 28 -11.02 -6.51 -12.83
CA LYS A 28 -9.72 -5.99 -13.22
C LYS A 28 -9.37 -4.72 -12.43
N PRO A 29 -10.15 -3.62 -12.47
CA PRO A 29 -9.83 -2.40 -11.72
C PRO A 29 -9.84 -2.63 -10.20
N PHE A 30 -10.74 -3.45 -9.67
CA PHE A 30 -10.78 -3.79 -8.26
C PHE A 30 -9.52 -4.55 -7.81
N THR A 31 -9.08 -5.56 -8.58
CA THR A 31 -7.84 -6.30 -8.30
C THR A 31 -6.63 -5.37 -8.27
N ILE A 32 -6.49 -4.51 -9.28
CA ILE A 32 -5.38 -3.55 -9.37
C ILE A 32 -5.42 -2.57 -8.19
N ALA A 33 -6.59 -2.07 -7.82
CA ALA A 33 -6.75 -1.13 -6.71
C ALA A 33 -6.34 -1.73 -5.36
N VAL A 34 -6.76 -2.96 -5.06
CA VAL A 34 -6.55 -3.57 -3.74
C VAL A 34 -5.23 -4.33 -3.61
N LEU A 35 -4.66 -4.81 -4.74
CA LEU A 35 -3.43 -5.61 -4.75
C LEU A 35 -2.23 -4.89 -5.39
N ASN A 36 -2.44 -3.73 -5.99
CA ASN A 36 -1.39 -3.05 -6.77
C ASN A 36 -0.64 -4.02 -7.72
N THR A 37 -1.37 -4.96 -8.30
CA THR A 37 -0.83 -6.03 -9.16
C THR A 37 -1.88 -6.38 -10.21
N HIS A 38 -1.44 -6.55 -11.45
CA HIS A 38 -2.36 -6.90 -12.53
C HIS A 38 -2.96 -8.30 -12.33
N PRO A 39 -4.23 -8.54 -12.74
CA PRO A 39 -4.92 -9.81 -12.51
C PRO A 39 -4.22 -11.06 -13.07
N ASN A 40 -3.39 -10.91 -14.12
CA ASN A 40 -2.61 -12.00 -14.70
C ASN A 40 -1.45 -12.47 -13.80
N GLU A 41 -1.09 -11.69 -12.80
CA GLU A 41 -0.05 -12.01 -11.81
C GLU A 41 -0.62 -12.08 -10.40
N ALA A 42 -1.67 -11.31 -10.12
CA ALA A 42 -2.25 -11.16 -8.80
C ALA A 42 -2.81 -12.47 -8.24
N SER A 43 -2.49 -12.78 -7.00
CA SER A 43 -2.96 -13.99 -6.31
C SER A 43 -4.47 -13.99 -6.13
N ALA A 44 -5.13 -14.98 -6.72
CA ALA A 44 -6.57 -15.21 -6.55
C ALA A 44 -6.94 -15.49 -5.09
N ARG A 45 -6.09 -16.22 -4.39
CA ARG A 45 -6.29 -16.53 -2.96
C ARG A 45 -6.27 -15.27 -2.09
N LEU A 46 -5.40 -14.32 -2.41
CA LEU A 46 -5.34 -13.06 -1.65
C LEU A 46 -6.56 -12.18 -1.94
N LEU A 47 -6.96 -12.06 -3.21
CA LEU A 47 -8.18 -11.36 -3.60
C LEU A 47 -9.42 -11.96 -2.92
N ARG A 48 -9.52 -13.30 -2.87
CA ARG A 48 -10.59 -13.99 -2.15
C ARG A 48 -10.66 -13.55 -0.69
N LYS A 49 -9.52 -13.46 0.01
CA LYS A 49 -9.48 -13.02 1.40
C LYS A 49 -9.99 -11.58 1.58
N VAL A 50 -9.64 -10.68 0.64
CA VAL A 50 -10.18 -9.31 0.63
C VAL A 50 -11.71 -9.35 0.53
N ILE A 51 -12.24 -10.08 -0.46
CA ILE A 51 -13.69 -10.18 -0.69
C ILE A 51 -14.40 -10.73 0.54
N ILE A 52 -13.89 -11.82 1.10
CA ILE A 52 -14.50 -12.43 2.29
C ILE A 52 -14.53 -11.45 3.45
N LYS A 53 -13.41 -10.78 3.75
CA LYS A 53 -13.37 -9.79 4.83
C LYS A 53 -14.29 -8.60 4.58
N THR A 54 -14.35 -8.11 3.35
CA THR A 54 -15.17 -6.94 3.01
C THR A 54 -16.66 -7.25 3.01
N LEU A 55 -17.06 -8.45 2.55
CA LEU A 55 -18.48 -8.80 2.41
C LEU A 55 -19.08 -9.43 3.66
N PHE A 56 -18.31 -10.26 4.39
CA PHE A 56 -18.85 -11.08 5.46
C PHE A 56 -18.44 -10.65 6.87
N PHE A 57 -17.37 -9.84 6.98
CA PHE A 57 -16.85 -9.41 8.28
C PHE A 57 -16.82 -7.88 8.44
N SER A 58 -17.53 -7.14 7.59
CA SER A 58 -17.71 -5.69 7.70
C SER A 58 -19.15 -5.38 8.11
N ASN A 59 -19.32 -4.47 9.06
CA ASN A 59 -20.65 -3.94 9.42
C ASN A 59 -21.26 -3.10 8.29
N ASP A 60 -20.41 -2.54 7.42
CA ASP A 60 -20.79 -1.76 6.23
C ASP A 60 -20.09 -2.38 5.00
N PRO A 61 -20.60 -3.49 4.45
CA PRO A 61 -19.96 -4.17 3.32
C PRO A 61 -19.87 -3.25 2.10
N LEU A 62 -18.70 -3.25 1.46
CA LEU A 62 -18.39 -2.44 0.26
C LEU A 62 -18.47 -0.92 0.41
N LYS A 63 -18.66 -0.39 1.63
CA LYS A 63 -18.70 1.04 1.85
C LYS A 63 -17.28 1.62 2.00
N PRO A 64 -16.83 2.49 1.09
CA PRO A 64 -15.51 3.10 1.20
C PRO A 64 -15.50 4.17 2.29
N PHE A 65 -14.49 4.14 3.15
CA PHE A 65 -14.20 5.21 4.10
C PHE A 65 -13.19 6.18 3.50
N ILE A 66 -13.61 7.43 3.31
CA ILE A 66 -12.78 8.46 2.71
C ILE A 66 -12.32 9.45 3.78
N VAL A 67 -11.00 9.62 3.89
CA VAL A 67 -10.42 10.59 4.83
C VAL A 67 -10.73 12.02 4.39
N LYS A 68 -11.38 12.78 5.25
CA LYS A 68 -11.75 14.18 4.97
C LYS A 68 -10.54 15.11 4.92
N LYS A 69 -9.50 14.84 5.73
CA LYS A 69 -8.24 15.59 5.79
C LYS A 69 -7.12 14.83 5.07
N SER A 70 -5.93 14.80 5.62
CA SER A 70 -4.82 13.99 5.13
C SER A 70 -4.74 12.65 5.88
N LEU A 71 -4.04 11.67 5.31
CA LEU A 71 -3.72 10.42 6.01
C LEU A 71 -2.92 10.68 7.29
N SER A 72 -2.03 11.67 7.27
CA SER A 72 -1.27 12.09 8.47
C SER A 72 -2.19 12.61 9.56
N ASP A 73 -3.19 13.43 9.23
CA ASP A 73 -4.14 13.95 10.22
C ASP A 73 -5.07 12.87 10.76
N SER A 74 -5.39 11.87 9.93
CA SER A 74 -6.37 10.84 10.29
C SER A 74 -5.77 9.65 11.04
N PHE A 75 -4.51 9.32 10.80
CA PHE A 75 -3.84 8.14 11.38
C PHE A 75 -2.63 8.51 12.22
N ILE A 76 -1.70 9.32 11.68
CA ILE A 76 -0.39 9.53 12.34
C ILE A 76 -0.51 10.45 13.54
N LYS A 77 -1.12 11.64 13.40
CA LYS A 77 -1.25 12.59 14.53
C LYS A 77 -2.00 12.00 15.73
N PRO A 78 -3.15 11.29 15.56
CA PRO A 78 -3.80 10.62 16.67
C PRO A 78 -2.93 9.56 17.35
N ALA A 79 -2.20 8.76 16.56
CA ALA A 79 -1.29 7.74 17.09
C ALA A 79 -0.14 8.37 17.90
N VAL A 80 0.50 9.41 17.36
CA VAL A 80 1.54 10.18 18.04
C VAL A 80 1.01 10.73 19.38
N LYS A 81 -0.16 11.36 19.36
CA LYS A 81 -0.78 11.89 20.58
C LYS A 81 -1.00 10.81 21.64
N LYS A 82 -1.50 9.64 21.21
CA LYS A 82 -1.72 8.50 22.12
C LYS A 82 -0.42 7.99 22.74
N ILE A 83 0.64 7.83 21.93
CA ILE A 83 1.97 7.40 22.44
C ILE A 83 2.49 8.36 23.49
N LEU A 84 2.47 9.68 23.21
CA LEU A 84 2.96 10.70 24.14
C LEU A 84 2.13 10.77 25.43
N ASN A 85 0.82 10.63 25.34
CA ASN A 85 -0.07 10.60 26.51
C ASN A 85 0.16 9.37 27.41
N GLN A 86 0.75 8.31 26.88
CA GLN A 86 1.13 7.10 27.60
C GLN A 86 2.62 7.11 28.05
N ALA A 87 3.23 8.29 28.16
CA ALA A 87 4.65 8.50 28.48
C ALA A 87 5.65 7.84 27.49
N GLY A 88 5.17 7.43 26.31
CA GLY A 88 6.03 6.93 25.23
C GLY A 88 6.88 8.06 24.65
N LYS A 89 8.03 7.71 24.06
CA LYS A 89 8.95 8.65 23.42
C LYS A 89 9.01 8.44 21.92
N ILE A 90 9.10 9.53 21.15
CA ILE A 90 9.25 9.52 19.71
C ILE A 90 10.52 10.28 19.34
N ASN A 91 11.49 9.58 18.75
CA ASN A 91 12.77 10.14 18.33
C ASN A 91 12.82 10.22 16.80
N CYS A 92 12.64 11.41 16.24
CA CYS A 92 12.82 11.70 14.84
C CYS A 92 14.30 11.92 14.49
N ASN A 93 14.64 11.83 13.17
CA ASN A 93 16.01 12.05 12.68
C ASN A 93 17.06 11.16 13.35
N THR A 94 16.65 9.99 13.81
CA THR A 94 17.48 9.00 14.51
C THR A 94 17.64 7.76 13.62
N ARG A 95 18.70 7.79 12.81
CA ARG A 95 18.97 6.70 11.85
C ARG A 95 19.73 5.58 12.51
N ARG A 96 19.17 4.36 12.51
CA ARG A 96 19.86 3.16 12.94
C ARG A 96 21.01 2.82 11.95
N LYS A 97 22.22 2.55 12.48
CA LYS A 97 23.37 2.05 11.71
C LYS A 97 23.41 0.53 11.70
N LYS A 98 23.42 -0.10 12.87
CA LYS A 98 23.47 -1.57 13.00
C LYS A 98 22.80 -2.04 14.28
N ILE A 99 22.49 -3.32 14.35
CA ILE A 99 22.14 -4.06 15.56
C ILE A 99 23.31 -5.01 15.85
N ILE A 100 23.71 -5.07 17.09
CA ILE A 100 24.74 -6.01 17.58
C ILE A 100 24.01 -7.16 18.26
N PHE A 101 24.30 -8.36 17.81
CA PHE A 101 23.70 -9.58 18.31
C PHE A 101 24.72 -10.35 19.15
N LYS A 102 24.22 -11.06 20.15
CA LYS A 102 24.93 -12.12 20.87
C LYS A 102 24.03 -13.32 20.90
N ASN A 103 24.49 -14.41 20.28
CA ASN A 103 23.67 -15.60 20.04
C ASN A 103 22.35 -15.24 19.31
N ASP A 104 21.21 -15.52 19.92
CA ASP A 104 19.86 -15.30 19.42
C ASP A 104 19.18 -14.02 20.02
N PHE A 105 19.97 -13.07 20.53
CA PHE A 105 19.50 -11.88 21.20
C PHE A 105 20.14 -10.62 20.62
N ALA A 106 19.37 -9.55 20.42
CA ALA A 106 19.87 -8.24 20.08
C ALA A 106 20.31 -7.50 21.35
N GLU A 107 21.62 -7.29 21.54
CA GLU A 107 22.16 -6.64 22.74
C GLU A 107 22.24 -5.13 22.64
N LYS A 108 22.51 -4.61 21.43
CA LYS A 108 22.71 -3.16 21.25
C LYS A 108 22.14 -2.68 19.93
N MET A 109 21.55 -1.50 19.94
CA MET A 109 21.18 -0.76 18.74
C MET A 109 22.09 0.45 18.59
N VAL A 110 22.83 0.52 17.48
CA VAL A 110 23.74 1.63 17.17
C VAL A 110 23.03 2.60 16.24
N PHE A 111 22.90 3.84 16.67
CA PHE A 111 22.36 4.94 15.88
C PHE A 111 23.47 5.90 15.44
N ASN A 112 23.13 6.89 14.62
CA ASN A 112 24.08 7.91 14.18
C ASN A 112 24.59 8.81 15.32
N LYS A 113 23.84 8.95 16.42
CA LYS A 113 24.17 9.86 17.54
C LYS A 113 24.51 9.11 18.83
N ASN A 114 24.01 7.92 19.03
CA ASN A 114 24.17 7.16 20.28
C ASN A 114 24.10 5.65 20.07
N THR A 115 24.40 4.91 21.12
CA THR A 115 24.20 3.46 21.20
C THR A 115 23.29 3.17 22.39
N ILE A 116 22.23 2.39 22.14
CA ILE A 116 21.31 1.91 23.17
C ILE A 116 21.65 0.46 23.46
N LYS A 117 21.90 0.12 24.71
CA LYS A 117 21.97 -1.25 25.20
C LYS A 117 20.54 -1.76 25.38
N ILE A 118 20.28 -2.98 24.98
CA ILE A 118 18.96 -3.63 25.08
C ILE A 118 19.02 -4.60 26.25
N ASP A 119 18.20 -4.38 27.25
CA ASP A 119 18.10 -5.24 28.42
C ASP A 119 17.28 -6.50 28.13
N LYS A 120 17.41 -7.51 28.99
CA LYS A 120 16.78 -8.83 28.76
C LYS A 120 15.25 -8.78 28.63
N ASN A 121 14.62 -7.78 29.26
CA ASN A 121 13.17 -7.58 29.24
C ASN A 121 12.73 -6.58 28.16
N GLU A 122 13.65 -6.05 27.36
CA GLU A 122 13.32 -5.11 26.28
C GLU A 122 13.16 -5.85 24.95
N LEU A 123 12.12 -5.50 24.24
CA LEU A 123 11.75 -6.09 22.97
C LEU A 123 11.81 -5.04 21.85
N ILE A 124 12.18 -5.48 20.66
CA ILE A 124 12.31 -4.65 19.47
C ILE A 124 11.23 -5.05 18.47
N VAL A 125 10.42 -4.10 18.02
CA VAL A 125 9.53 -4.29 16.87
C VAL A 125 10.11 -3.55 15.67
N LEU A 126 10.53 -4.29 14.65
CA LEU A 126 11.03 -3.73 13.39
C LEU A 126 9.85 -3.47 12.44
N ALA A 127 9.35 -2.25 12.41
CA ALA A 127 8.30 -1.79 11.50
C ALA A 127 8.90 -1.03 10.30
N VAL A 128 9.78 -1.70 9.57
CA VAL A 128 10.53 -1.17 8.42
C VAL A 128 10.14 -1.89 7.13
N THR A 129 10.55 -1.37 5.97
CA THR A 129 10.28 -2.02 4.68
C THR A 129 11.01 -3.37 4.56
N PRO A 130 10.52 -4.33 3.73
CA PRO A 130 11.13 -5.65 3.58
C PRO A 130 12.62 -5.60 3.21
N ASN A 131 12.99 -4.67 2.32
CA ASN A 131 14.40 -4.44 1.95
C ASN A 131 15.28 -3.99 3.11
N VAL A 132 14.74 -3.19 4.02
CA VAL A 132 15.50 -2.73 5.21
C VAL A 132 15.59 -3.85 6.22
N ALA A 133 14.50 -4.59 6.44
CA ALA A 133 14.47 -5.73 7.34
C ALA A 133 15.48 -6.82 6.95
N SER A 134 15.55 -7.19 5.66
CA SER A 134 16.50 -8.19 5.17
C SER A 134 17.97 -7.77 5.30
N LYS A 135 18.25 -6.46 5.28
CA LYS A 135 19.60 -5.92 5.57
C LYS A 135 19.95 -5.91 7.07
N ILE A 136 18.92 -5.85 7.93
CA ILE A 136 19.11 -5.87 9.39
C ILE A 136 19.25 -7.29 9.90
N LEU A 137 18.42 -8.19 9.40
CA LEU A 137 18.32 -9.57 9.86
C LEU A 137 18.85 -10.50 8.76
N PRO A 138 20.09 -11.01 8.88
CA PRO A 138 20.66 -11.94 7.92
C PRO A 138 19.77 -13.18 7.76
N ASN A 139 19.62 -13.64 6.52
CA ASN A 139 18.82 -14.82 6.13
C ASN A 139 17.29 -14.65 6.27
N LEU A 140 16.79 -13.45 6.58
CA LEU A 140 15.36 -13.20 6.55
C LEU A 140 14.84 -13.21 5.10
N LYS A 141 14.00 -14.18 4.78
CA LYS A 141 13.29 -14.22 3.50
C LYS A 141 12.21 -13.14 3.50
N THR A 142 12.20 -12.30 2.47
CA THR A 142 11.22 -11.22 2.30
C THR A 142 10.78 -11.13 0.83
N PRO A 143 9.58 -10.61 0.55
CA PRO A 143 9.20 -10.23 -0.80
C PRO A 143 10.21 -9.24 -1.40
N LYS A 144 10.58 -9.43 -2.68
CA LYS A 144 11.62 -8.62 -3.35
C LYS A 144 11.11 -7.84 -4.55
N LYS A 145 10.23 -8.45 -5.36
CA LYS A 145 9.65 -7.78 -6.52
C LYS A 145 8.67 -6.72 -6.05
N THR A 146 8.75 -5.51 -6.61
CA THR A 146 7.90 -4.38 -6.19
C THR A 146 7.15 -3.78 -7.37
N ASN A 147 5.97 -3.24 -7.08
CA ASN A 147 5.18 -2.45 -8.00
C ASN A 147 5.15 -0.97 -7.59
N CYS A 148 5.27 -0.12 -8.62
CA CYS A 148 5.16 1.31 -8.50
C CYS A 148 3.68 1.73 -8.39
N ILE A 149 3.42 2.80 -7.62
CA ILE A 149 2.22 3.61 -7.74
C ILE A 149 2.64 5.00 -8.19
N LEU A 150 1.99 5.49 -9.24
CA LEU A 150 2.20 6.83 -9.75
C LEU A 150 0.99 7.69 -9.43
N ASN A 151 1.23 8.84 -8.81
CA ASN A 151 0.23 9.85 -8.59
C ASN A 151 0.59 11.12 -9.36
N ILE A 152 -0.41 11.71 -10.02
CA ILE A 152 -0.28 13.03 -10.64
C ILE A 152 -1.36 13.95 -10.10
N HIS A 153 -0.95 15.12 -9.64
CA HIS A 153 -1.85 16.12 -9.09
C HIS A 153 -1.89 17.33 -10.01
N PHE A 154 -3.04 17.60 -10.61
CA PHE A 154 -3.29 18.78 -11.42
C PHE A 154 -3.91 19.88 -10.58
N LYS A 155 -3.36 21.11 -10.65
CA LYS A 155 -3.93 22.29 -10.00
C LYS A 155 -4.91 22.97 -10.94
N LEU A 156 -6.20 22.77 -10.67
CA LEU A 156 -7.29 23.35 -11.45
C LEU A 156 -7.45 24.85 -11.17
N ASN A 157 -7.97 25.57 -12.16
CA ASN A 157 -8.35 27.00 -12.07
C ASN A 157 -9.69 27.22 -12.78
N GLN A 158 -10.10 28.48 -12.99
CA GLN A 158 -11.37 28.84 -13.64
C GLN A 158 -11.59 28.21 -15.01
N LYS A 159 -10.50 27.98 -15.79
CA LYS A 159 -10.56 27.33 -17.12
C LYS A 159 -10.93 25.83 -17.06
N HIS A 160 -10.97 25.26 -15.87
CA HIS A 160 -11.22 23.83 -15.62
C HIS A 160 -12.51 23.58 -14.82
N LYS A 161 -13.42 24.57 -14.79
CA LYS A 161 -14.69 24.50 -14.04
C LYS A 161 -15.61 23.35 -14.47
N GLU A 162 -15.46 22.90 -15.71
CA GLU A 162 -16.23 21.79 -16.31
C GLU A 162 -15.84 20.42 -15.72
N ILE A 163 -14.67 20.29 -15.11
CA ILE A 163 -14.25 19.03 -14.47
C ILE A 163 -15.04 18.86 -13.17
N LYS A 164 -16.15 18.15 -13.27
CA LYS A 164 -17.00 17.76 -12.14
C LYS A 164 -17.10 16.25 -12.09
N LEU A 165 -16.99 15.67 -10.90
CA LEU A 165 -17.23 14.24 -10.73
C LEU A 165 -18.75 13.99 -10.74
N PRO A 166 -19.23 12.90 -11.35
CA PRO A 166 -20.66 12.60 -11.40
C PRO A 166 -21.20 12.33 -9.98
N TYR A 167 -22.47 12.67 -9.77
CA TYR A 167 -23.21 12.42 -8.53
C TYR A 167 -22.50 12.93 -7.26
N ASP A 168 -21.77 14.05 -7.35
CA ASP A 168 -20.97 14.62 -6.25
C ASP A 168 -20.03 13.61 -5.57
N SER A 169 -19.63 12.60 -6.32
CA SER A 169 -18.73 11.56 -5.84
C SER A 169 -17.34 12.13 -5.49
N PHE A 170 -16.65 11.49 -4.57
CA PHE A 170 -15.28 11.88 -4.19
C PHE A 170 -14.23 11.36 -5.17
N PHE A 171 -14.54 10.28 -5.90
CA PHE A 171 -13.66 9.67 -6.87
C PHE A 171 -14.45 8.88 -7.91
N ILE A 172 -13.80 8.62 -9.03
CA ILE A 172 -14.28 7.72 -10.10
C ILE A 172 -13.17 6.78 -10.53
N GLY A 173 -13.54 5.57 -10.93
CA GLY A 173 -12.68 4.64 -11.64
C GLY A 173 -12.75 4.89 -13.14
N VAL A 174 -11.62 4.86 -13.83
CA VAL A 174 -11.53 5.02 -15.29
C VAL A 174 -11.21 3.68 -15.93
N ILE A 175 -11.89 3.35 -17.02
CA ILE A 175 -11.72 2.08 -17.72
C ILE A 175 -11.26 2.35 -19.15
N GLY A 176 -10.27 1.57 -19.60
CA GLY A 176 -9.79 1.63 -20.98
C GLY A 176 -8.70 2.66 -21.27
N GLY A 177 -8.11 3.25 -20.22
CA GLY A 177 -6.98 4.16 -20.30
C GLY A 177 -5.80 3.72 -19.43
N VAL A 178 -4.85 4.64 -19.24
CA VAL A 178 -3.72 4.51 -18.31
C VAL A 178 -4.13 4.89 -16.88
N VAL A 179 -5.10 5.79 -16.75
CA VAL A 179 -5.64 6.27 -15.47
C VAL A 179 -6.50 5.17 -14.84
N ASP A 180 -6.25 4.83 -13.57
CA ASP A 180 -7.13 3.93 -12.81
C ASP A 180 -8.19 4.72 -12.04
N TRP A 181 -7.77 5.75 -11.29
CA TRP A 181 -8.64 6.49 -10.37
C TRP A 181 -8.44 7.98 -10.47
N ILE A 182 -9.53 8.72 -10.46
CA ILE A 182 -9.57 10.18 -10.40
C ILE A 182 -10.26 10.61 -9.12
N PHE A 183 -9.56 11.38 -8.29
CA PHE A 183 -10.08 12.02 -7.08
C PHE A 183 -10.12 13.53 -7.30
N LYS A 184 -11.18 14.20 -6.83
CA LYS A 184 -11.24 15.65 -6.84
C LYS A 184 -11.43 16.18 -5.45
N LYS A 185 -10.54 17.07 -5.02
CA LYS A 185 -10.62 17.75 -3.73
C LYS A 185 -10.32 19.23 -3.92
N LYS A 186 -11.34 20.08 -3.72
CA LYS A 186 -11.23 21.51 -4.01
C LYS A 186 -10.77 21.75 -5.45
N ASN A 187 -9.63 22.44 -5.61
CA ASN A 187 -9.00 22.76 -6.89
C ASN A 187 -7.87 21.78 -7.30
N ILE A 188 -7.79 20.63 -6.67
CA ILE A 188 -6.83 19.59 -7.03
C ILE A 188 -7.57 18.40 -7.64
N LEU A 189 -7.12 17.98 -8.82
CA LEU A 189 -7.48 16.73 -9.45
C LEU A 189 -6.32 15.76 -9.26
N SER A 190 -6.52 14.73 -8.48
CA SER A 190 -5.50 13.71 -8.17
C SER A 190 -5.79 12.45 -8.92
N ILE A 191 -4.82 12.00 -9.69
CA ILE A 191 -4.89 10.80 -10.50
C ILE A 191 -3.98 9.75 -9.86
N THR A 192 -4.46 8.53 -9.74
CA THR A 192 -3.67 7.39 -9.28
C THR A 192 -3.60 6.33 -10.36
N ILE A 193 -2.40 5.80 -10.59
CA ILE A 193 -2.11 4.69 -11.48
C ILE A 193 -1.34 3.65 -10.67
N SER A 194 -1.95 2.48 -10.52
CA SER A 194 -1.38 1.35 -9.78
C SER A 194 -0.64 0.41 -10.73
N ALA A 195 0.22 -0.45 -10.19
CA ALA A 195 1.07 -1.37 -10.96
C ALA A 195 1.78 -0.67 -12.13
N ALA A 196 2.26 0.56 -11.89
CA ALA A 196 2.71 1.51 -12.88
C ALA A 196 4.18 1.32 -13.33
N ASN A 197 4.78 0.14 -13.14
CA ASN A 197 6.17 -0.14 -13.51
C ASN A 197 6.45 0.13 -15.00
N TYR A 198 5.47 -0.11 -15.87
CA TYR A 198 5.58 0.14 -17.32
C TYR A 198 5.77 1.62 -17.68
N LEU A 199 5.47 2.55 -16.75
CA LEU A 199 5.68 3.99 -16.93
C LEU A 199 7.03 4.48 -16.43
N ASN A 200 7.87 3.61 -15.85
CA ASN A 200 9.14 4.04 -15.25
C ASN A 200 10.13 4.63 -16.26
N ASN A 201 10.07 4.22 -17.51
CA ASN A 201 10.95 4.69 -18.57
C ASN A 201 10.47 5.99 -19.25
N PHE A 202 9.29 6.49 -18.91
CA PHE A 202 8.79 7.76 -19.42
C PHE A 202 9.18 8.91 -18.49
N ASP A 203 9.55 10.05 -19.08
CA ASP A 203 9.74 11.28 -18.33
C ASP A 203 8.41 11.87 -17.83
N ASN A 204 8.49 12.87 -16.97
CA ASN A 204 7.32 13.48 -16.36
C ASN A 204 6.43 14.22 -17.37
N HIS A 205 7.02 14.78 -18.42
CA HIS A 205 6.26 15.46 -19.47
C HIS A 205 5.40 14.45 -20.22
N LYS A 206 6.00 13.38 -20.73
CA LYS A 206 5.31 12.32 -21.46
C LYS A 206 4.18 11.69 -20.64
N ILE A 207 4.43 11.40 -19.35
CA ILE A 207 3.41 10.87 -18.45
C ILE A 207 2.26 11.87 -18.30
N SER A 208 2.56 13.14 -18.10
CA SER A 208 1.51 14.15 -17.94
C SER A 208 0.63 14.29 -19.18
N GLU A 209 1.21 14.15 -20.38
CA GLU A 209 0.45 14.18 -21.64
C GLU A 209 -0.48 12.97 -21.78
N ILE A 210 0.05 11.78 -21.52
CA ILE A 210 -0.75 10.54 -21.57
C ILE A 210 -1.91 10.62 -20.59
N VAL A 211 -1.66 11.01 -19.35
CA VAL A 211 -2.67 11.11 -18.29
C VAL A 211 -3.69 12.20 -18.59
N TRP A 212 -3.23 13.38 -19.06
CA TRP A 212 -4.14 14.47 -19.39
C TRP A 212 -5.05 14.15 -20.58
N ARG A 213 -4.58 13.38 -21.55
CA ARG A 213 -5.41 12.86 -22.65
C ARG A 213 -6.54 11.96 -22.11
N ASP A 214 -6.26 11.07 -21.17
CA ASP A 214 -7.29 10.23 -20.54
C ASP A 214 -8.28 11.06 -19.73
N VAL A 215 -7.81 12.07 -19.00
CA VAL A 215 -8.66 13.03 -18.28
C VAL A 215 -9.59 13.78 -19.24
N LYS A 216 -9.03 14.31 -20.35
CA LYS A 216 -9.84 14.98 -21.37
C LYS A 216 -10.94 14.06 -21.91
N LYS A 217 -10.60 12.84 -22.27
CA LYS A 217 -11.57 11.84 -22.75
C LYS A 217 -12.63 11.53 -21.69
N THR A 218 -12.25 11.42 -20.42
CA THR A 218 -13.19 11.09 -19.33
C THR A 218 -14.22 12.18 -19.09
N PHE A 219 -13.85 13.45 -19.28
CA PHE A 219 -14.70 14.62 -19.00
C PHE A 219 -15.15 15.37 -20.28
N ASN A 220 -14.91 14.81 -21.48
CA ASN A 220 -15.24 15.43 -22.78
C ASN A 220 -14.65 16.85 -22.94
N LEU A 221 -13.35 16.99 -22.68
CA LEU A 221 -12.65 18.30 -22.64
C LEU A 221 -11.75 18.50 -23.87
N ASP A 222 -12.29 18.74 -25.06
CA ASP A 222 -11.47 18.75 -26.29
C ASP A 222 -10.45 19.88 -26.33
N LYS A 223 -10.79 21.10 -25.97
CA LYS A 223 -9.96 22.30 -26.07
C LYS A 223 -9.33 22.76 -24.74
N THR A 224 -9.50 22.00 -23.66
CA THR A 224 -9.04 22.43 -22.33
C THR A 224 -7.53 22.29 -22.19
N ILE A 225 -6.88 23.41 -21.78
CA ILE A 225 -5.43 23.48 -21.58
C ILE A 225 -5.03 22.64 -20.36
N LYS A 226 -3.95 21.86 -20.47
CA LYS A 226 -3.42 21.09 -19.36
C LYS A 226 -3.03 22.00 -18.18
N PRO A 227 -3.53 21.73 -16.95
CA PRO A 227 -3.15 22.49 -15.78
C PRO A 227 -1.69 22.27 -15.36
N LYS A 228 -1.16 23.14 -14.49
CA LYS A 228 0.08 22.85 -13.76
C LYS A 228 -0.08 21.55 -12.96
N TYR A 229 0.97 20.73 -12.94
CA TYR A 229 0.93 19.42 -12.31
C TYR A 229 2.17 19.11 -11.47
N LYS A 230 2.03 18.14 -10.58
CA LYS A 230 3.12 17.50 -9.84
C LYS A 230 2.96 16.00 -9.92
N ILE A 231 4.05 15.28 -10.26
CA ILE A 231 4.08 13.81 -10.28
C ILE A 231 4.84 13.31 -9.06
N ILE A 232 4.28 12.31 -8.41
CA ILE A 232 4.90 11.57 -7.32
C ILE A 232 4.97 10.10 -7.76
N ARG A 233 6.19 9.54 -7.80
CA ARG A 233 6.43 8.14 -8.13
C ARG A 233 6.88 7.41 -6.88
N GLU A 234 6.03 6.54 -6.37
CA GLU A 234 6.42 5.60 -5.32
C GLU A 234 6.87 4.31 -6.00
N LYS A 235 8.17 4.23 -6.29
CA LYS A 235 8.74 3.10 -7.07
C LYS A 235 8.61 1.76 -6.36
N MET A 236 8.57 1.76 -5.05
CA MET A 236 8.47 0.57 -4.20
C MET A 236 7.21 0.66 -3.32
N ALA A 237 6.07 0.96 -3.93
CA ALA A 237 4.83 1.22 -3.20
C ALA A 237 4.34 -0.01 -2.44
N THR A 238 4.35 -1.18 -3.09
CA THR A 238 4.07 -2.47 -2.48
C THR A 238 4.98 -3.53 -3.11
N PHE A 239 5.13 -4.68 -2.48
CA PHE A 239 5.64 -5.84 -3.20
C PHE A 239 4.59 -6.34 -4.21
N VAL A 240 5.03 -7.04 -5.27
CA VAL A 240 4.14 -7.68 -6.24
C VAL A 240 3.35 -8.77 -5.52
N GLN A 241 2.04 -8.66 -5.48
CA GLN A 241 1.18 -9.56 -4.71
C GLN A 241 0.77 -10.78 -5.54
N ASN A 242 1.76 -11.43 -6.15
CA ASN A 242 1.60 -12.71 -6.83
C ASN A 242 1.80 -13.89 -5.86
N PRO A 243 1.44 -15.12 -6.25
CA PRO A 243 1.61 -16.30 -5.41
C PRO A 243 3.04 -16.46 -4.89
N GLU A 244 4.06 -16.28 -5.75
CA GLU A 244 5.48 -16.45 -5.39
C GLU A 244 5.94 -15.49 -4.28
N GLU A 245 5.65 -14.19 -4.42
CA GLU A 245 6.09 -13.19 -3.44
C GLU A 245 5.30 -13.28 -2.13
N ILE A 246 4.03 -13.69 -2.18
CA ILE A 246 3.22 -13.91 -0.98
C ILE A 246 3.78 -15.04 -0.12
N PHE A 247 4.34 -16.09 -0.71
CA PHE A 247 5.00 -17.16 0.05
C PHE A 247 6.26 -16.71 0.79
N LYS A 248 6.85 -15.59 0.38
CA LYS A 248 8.04 -15.01 1.04
C LYS A 248 7.68 -14.11 2.22
N LYS A 249 6.40 -13.89 2.50
CA LYS A 249 5.96 -13.12 3.68
C LYS A 249 6.36 -13.86 4.95
N PRO A 250 7.22 -13.28 5.80
CA PRO A 250 7.59 -13.90 7.05
C PRO A 250 6.49 -13.80 8.09
N LYS A 251 6.56 -14.67 9.08
CA LYS A 251 5.79 -14.49 10.31
C LYS A 251 6.34 -13.30 11.12
N MET A 252 5.56 -12.80 12.06
CA MET A 252 5.93 -11.73 12.98
C MET A 252 7.17 -12.08 13.82
N GLN A 253 7.29 -13.30 14.28
CA GLN A 253 8.41 -13.80 15.06
C GLN A 253 9.65 -14.01 14.19
N THR A 254 10.83 -13.68 14.72
CA THR A 254 12.12 -13.93 14.10
C THR A 254 12.85 -15.06 14.81
N LYS A 255 14.04 -15.42 14.31
CA LYS A 255 14.94 -16.33 15.05
C LYS A 255 15.53 -15.69 16.32
N TYR A 256 15.44 -14.37 16.46
CA TYR A 256 15.93 -13.66 17.63
C TYR A 256 14.82 -13.51 18.67
N LYS A 257 15.13 -13.85 19.92
CA LYS A 257 14.14 -13.91 21.00
C LYS A 257 13.45 -12.57 21.29
N ASN A 258 14.18 -11.47 21.10
CA ASN A 258 13.69 -10.12 21.40
C ASN A 258 13.43 -9.25 20.16
N ILE A 259 13.33 -9.83 18.95
CA ILE A 259 12.99 -9.09 17.72
C ILE A 259 11.73 -9.63 17.07
N PHE A 260 10.78 -8.74 16.89
CA PHE A 260 9.52 -8.98 16.18
C PHE A 260 9.41 -8.09 14.94
N LEU A 261 8.62 -8.53 13.98
CA LEU A 261 8.39 -7.80 12.72
C LEU A 261 6.96 -7.26 12.67
N ALA A 262 6.82 -6.06 12.14
CA ALA A 262 5.53 -5.48 11.75
C ALA A 262 5.65 -4.79 10.39
N GLY A 263 4.54 -4.70 9.67
CA GLY A 263 4.45 -4.09 8.35
C GLY A 263 3.44 -4.81 7.46
N ASP A 264 3.09 -4.21 6.35
CA ASP A 264 2.14 -4.73 5.37
C ASP A 264 2.65 -6.00 4.63
N TRP A 265 3.95 -6.25 4.71
CA TRP A 265 4.64 -7.39 4.13
C TRP A 265 4.77 -8.60 5.07
N ILE A 266 4.26 -8.50 6.31
CA ILE A 266 4.19 -9.62 7.26
C ILE A 266 2.97 -10.49 6.97
N ASP A 267 3.07 -11.79 7.22
CA ASP A 267 1.97 -12.72 6.95
C ASP A 267 0.82 -12.58 7.95
N THR A 268 -0.06 -11.64 7.67
CA THR A 268 -1.36 -11.45 8.35
C THR A 268 -2.51 -12.11 7.58
N GLY A 269 -2.23 -12.67 6.41
CA GLY A 269 -3.24 -13.09 5.45
C GLY A 269 -3.90 -11.95 4.68
N LEU A 270 -3.53 -10.69 4.94
CA LEU A 270 -4.01 -9.51 4.23
C LEU A 270 -3.06 -9.05 3.13
N PRO A 271 -3.55 -8.26 2.15
CA PRO A 271 -2.70 -7.61 1.16
C PRO A 271 -1.80 -6.52 1.78
N ALA A 272 -0.86 -6.02 0.98
CA ALA A 272 -0.01 -4.90 1.33
C ALA A 272 -0.81 -3.58 1.32
N THR A 273 -1.45 -3.30 2.43
CA THR A 273 -2.36 -2.16 2.64
C THR A 273 -2.15 -1.58 4.05
N ILE A 274 -2.72 -0.40 4.30
CA ILE A 274 -2.77 0.20 5.64
C ILE A 274 -3.40 -0.76 6.65
N GLU A 275 -4.49 -1.43 6.28
CA GLU A 275 -5.15 -2.47 7.09
C GLU A 275 -4.19 -3.61 7.45
N GLY A 276 -3.45 -4.12 6.44
CA GLY A 276 -2.45 -5.17 6.65
C GLY A 276 -1.33 -4.74 7.61
N ALA A 277 -0.84 -3.51 7.48
CA ALA A 277 0.18 -2.94 8.34
C ALA A 277 -0.30 -2.78 9.79
N ILE A 278 -1.48 -2.18 9.99
CA ILE A 278 -2.09 -1.99 11.32
C ILE A 278 -2.34 -3.35 11.99
N THR A 279 -2.92 -4.30 11.26
CA THR A 279 -3.17 -5.67 11.76
C THR A 279 -1.87 -6.34 12.19
N SER A 280 -0.78 -6.19 11.43
CA SER A 280 0.52 -6.77 11.80
C SER A 280 1.09 -6.16 13.09
N GLY A 281 0.98 -4.84 13.24
CA GLY A 281 1.40 -4.13 14.46
C GLY A 281 0.58 -4.56 15.67
N TYR A 282 -0.74 -4.67 15.52
CA TYR A 282 -1.63 -5.14 16.57
C TYR A 282 -1.31 -6.58 17.00
N ASN A 283 -1.07 -7.48 16.03
CA ASN A 283 -0.69 -8.85 16.31
C ASN A 283 0.65 -8.92 17.08
N ALA A 284 1.64 -8.10 16.69
CA ALA A 284 2.93 -8.02 17.37
C ALA A 284 2.76 -7.55 18.82
N ALA A 285 2.02 -6.48 19.05
CA ALA A 285 1.75 -5.97 20.40
C ALA A 285 0.98 -6.98 21.26
N SER A 286 -0.06 -7.61 20.69
CA SER A 286 -0.86 -8.62 21.42
C SER A 286 -0.06 -9.87 21.79
N TYR A 287 0.91 -10.27 20.96
CA TYR A 287 1.80 -11.38 21.28
C TYR A 287 2.79 -11.00 22.37
N ILE A 288 3.42 -9.83 22.25
CA ILE A 288 4.40 -9.30 23.22
C ILE A 288 3.80 -9.18 24.61
N ASN A 289 2.55 -8.74 24.73
CA ASN A 289 1.87 -8.61 26.02
C ASN A 289 1.53 -9.95 26.71
N LYS A 290 1.76 -11.09 26.04
CA LYS A 290 1.50 -12.45 26.58
C LYS A 290 2.75 -13.18 27.04
N ILE A 291 3.91 -12.65 26.72
CA ILE A 291 5.23 -13.21 27.09
C ILE A 291 5.89 -12.34 28.14
#